data_6f431b8b4ca8486ed724b585f96e53a3
#
_entry.id   6f431b8b4ca8486ed724b585f96e53a3
#
_cell.length_a   1.000
_cell.length_b   1.000
_cell.length_c   1.000
_cell.angle_alpha   90.00
_cell.angle_beta   90.00
_cell.angle_gamma   90.00
#
_symmetry.space_group_name_H-M   'P 1'
#
loop_
_entity.id
_entity.type
_entity.pdbx_description
1 polymer ?
#
loop_
_entity_poly.entity_id
_entity_poly.type
_entity_poly.pdbx_seq_one_letter_code
_entity_poly.pdbx_strand_id
1 'polypeptide(L)'
;MDIRQLTDEMNRFVRSKGWFDENTKRPQTPRNLSISLSLEAAEILEHFQWRDEVTDKEELASELADVGLYLLELASVTGIDLEEAMLKKLEVNKTREWDVEKK
;
A
#
# COMPACT_ATOMS: atom_id res chain seq x y z
N MET A 1 -5.47 15.85 6.69
CA MET A 1 -4.77 15.42 5.45
C MET A 1 -5.55 14.26 4.83
N ASP A 2 -5.82 14.34 3.55
CA ASP A 2 -6.49 13.25 2.82
C ASP A 2 -5.45 12.37 2.09
N ILE A 3 -5.95 11.36 1.38
CA ILE A 3 -5.06 10.40 0.68
C ILE A 3 -4.25 11.10 -0.43
N ARG A 4 -4.84 12.07 -1.13
CA ARG A 4 -4.13 12.82 -2.18
C ARG A 4 -2.98 13.63 -1.60
N GLN A 5 -3.23 14.31 -0.49
CA GLN A 5 -2.20 15.10 0.19
C GLN A 5 -1.09 14.20 0.73
N LEU A 6 -1.45 13.04 1.29
CA LEU A 6 -0.47 12.07 1.77
C LEU A 6 0.36 11.51 0.61
N THR A 7 -0.27 11.24 -0.54
CA THR A 7 0.41 10.80 -1.75
C THR A 7 1.43 11.86 -2.21
N ASP A 8 1.05 13.14 -2.18
CA ASP A 8 1.94 14.23 -2.55
C ASP A 8 3.16 14.29 -1.62
N GLU A 9 2.95 14.12 -0.32
CA GLU A 9 4.04 14.08 0.65
C GLU A 9 4.97 12.90 0.40
N MET A 10 4.40 11.73 0.15
CA MET A 10 5.17 10.53 -0.18
C MET A 10 6.01 10.75 -1.46
N ASN A 11 5.41 11.30 -2.52
CA ASN A 11 6.13 11.59 -3.77
C ASN A 11 7.25 12.59 -3.55
N ARG A 12 7.03 13.59 -2.71
CA ARG A 12 8.03 14.58 -2.37
C ARG A 12 9.23 13.93 -1.68
N PHE A 13 8.96 13.00 -0.77
CA PHE A 13 9.99 12.22 -0.10
C PHE A 13 10.80 11.38 -1.10
N VAL A 14 10.14 10.61 -1.96
CA VAL A 14 10.80 9.76 -2.96
C VAL A 14 11.66 10.60 -3.90
N ARG A 15 11.13 11.73 -4.34
CA ARG A 15 11.88 12.66 -5.22
C ARG A 15 13.10 13.21 -4.51
N SER A 16 12.97 13.53 -3.22
CA SER A 16 14.10 14.08 -2.43
C SER A 16 15.25 13.08 -2.28
N LYS A 17 14.97 11.79 -2.40
CA LYS A 17 15.99 10.73 -2.35
C LYS A 17 16.61 10.44 -3.72
N GLY A 18 16.14 11.09 -4.77
CA GLY A 18 16.62 10.84 -6.13
C GLY A 18 16.13 9.53 -6.73
N TRP A 19 15.13 8.90 -6.13
CA TRP A 19 14.65 7.59 -6.59
C TRP A 19 13.79 7.66 -7.84
N PHE A 20 13.36 8.86 -8.25
CA PHE A 20 12.71 9.07 -9.53
C PHE A 20 13.70 9.47 -10.64
N ASP A 21 14.97 9.63 -10.32
CA ASP A 21 15.98 10.02 -11.29
C ASP A 21 16.30 8.85 -12.24
N GLU A 22 16.73 9.19 -13.46
CA GLU A 22 16.99 8.23 -14.52
C GLU A 22 18.01 7.16 -14.14
N ASN A 23 19.04 7.53 -13.40
CA ASN A 23 20.14 6.63 -13.05
C ASN A 23 20.04 6.06 -11.64
N THR A 24 18.87 6.08 -11.03
CA THR A 24 18.68 5.57 -9.68
C THR A 24 18.96 4.06 -9.61
N LYS A 25 19.51 3.63 -8.48
CA LYS A 25 19.68 2.20 -8.17
C LYS A 25 18.38 1.58 -7.65
N ARG A 26 17.34 2.40 -7.43
CA ARG A 26 16.04 1.99 -6.92
C ARG A 26 14.92 2.46 -7.85
N PRO A 27 14.85 1.95 -9.10
CA PRO A 27 13.82 2.41 -10.03
C PRO A 27 12.42 2.17 -9.48
N GLN A 28 11.63 3.23 -9.46
CA GLN A 28 10.26 3.19 -8.90
C GLN A 28 9.25 2.78 -9.97
N THR A 29 9.48 1.60 -10.55
CA THR A 29 8.58 1.03 -11.57
C THR A 29 7.42 0.31 -10.89
N PRO A 30 6.27 0.14 -11.58
CA PRO A 30 5.16 -0.64 -11.03
C PRO A 30 5.57 -2.05 -10.60
N ARG A 31 6.45 -2.69 -11.38
CA ARG A 31 6.96 -4.02 -11.04
C ARG A 31 7.73 -3.99 -9.72
N ASN A 32 8.69 -3.08 -9.59
CA ASN A 32 9.54 -3.00 -8.39
C ASN A 32 8.72 -2.60 -7.16
N LEU A 33 7.77 -1.68 -7.33
CA LEU A 33 6.89 -1.27 -6.23
C LEU A 33 5.96 -2.40 -5.80
N SER A 34 5.48 -3.21 -6.75
CA SER A 34 4.65 -4.38 -6.44
C SER A 34 5.44 -5.42 -5.64
N ILE A 35 6.71 -5.62 -5.98
CA ILE A 35 7.60 -6.52 -5.24
C ILE A 35 7.80 -5.99 -3.81
N SER A 36 8.12 -4.71 -3.66
CA SER A 36 8.31 -4.08 -2.35
C SER A 36 7.05 -4.18 -1.49
N LEU A 37 5.90 -3.90 -2.10
CA LEU A 37 4.60 -4.02 -1.42
C LEU A 37 4.38 -5.44 -0.91
N SER A 38 4.68 -6.45 -1.73
CA SER A 38 4.49 -7.85 -1.36
C SER A 38 5.42 -8.26 -0.22
N LEU A 39 6.66 -7.80 -0.24
CA LEU A 39 7.63 -8.09 0.82
C LEU A 39 7.21 -7.45 2.15
N GLU A 40 6.73 -6.20 2.12
CA GLU A 40 6.25 -5.53 3.32
C GLU A 40 5.00 -6.20 3.88
N ALA A 41 4.09 -6.65 3.02
CA ALA A 41 2.91 -7.38 3.45
C ALA A 41 3.29 -8.70 4.13
N ALA A 42 4.33 -9.37 3.63
CA ALA A 42 4.84 -10.61 4.24
C ALA A 42 5.40 -10.36 5.65
N GLU A 43 5.99 -9.20 5.90
CA GLU A 43 6.49 -8.85 7.23
C GLU A 43 5.35 -8.72 8.26
N ILE A 44 4.18 -8.27 7.81
CA ILE A 44 3.00 -8.26 8.68
C ILE A 44 2.63 -9.68 9.08
N LEU A 45 2.66 -10.61 8.13
CA LEU A 45 2.35 -12.02 8.38
C LEU A 45 3.30 -12.63 9.41
N GLU A 46 4.57 -12.23 9.42
CA GLU A 46 5.56 -12.73 10.37
C GLU A 46 5.19 -12.46 11.83
N HIS A 47 4.46 -11.36 12.11
CA HIS A 47 3.98 -11.07 13.47
C HIS A 47 3.07 -12.18 14.00
N PHE A 48 2.37 -12.87 13.12
CA PHE A 48 1.34 -13.84 13.47
C PHE A 48 1.71 -15.28 13.11
N GLN A 49 2.97 -15.53 12.77
CA GLN A 49 3.41 -16.86 12.36
C GLN A 49 3.18 -17.90 13.47
N TRP A 50 3.39 -17.51 14.71
CA TRP A 50 3.30 -18.43 15.86
C TRP A 50 2.31 -18.00 16.92
N ARG A 51 1.52 -16.95 16.66
CA ARG A 51 0.59 -16.38 17.65
C ARG A 51 -0.54 -15.61 16.96
N ASP A 52 -1.64 -15.46 17.65
CA ASP A 52 -2.80 -14.72 17.15
C ASP A 52 -2.85 -13.29 17.67
N GLU A 53 -2.22 -13.02 18.82
CA GLU A 53 -2.27 -11.69 19.44
C GLU A 53 -1.16 -10.76 18.94
N VAL A 54 -1.42 -9.46 19.02
CA VAL A 54 -0.45 -8.42 18.69
C VAL A 54 0.45 -8.20 19.90
N THR A 55 1.74 -8.49 19.76
CA THR A 55 2.72 -8.35 20.84
C THR A 55 3.55 -7.06 20.74
N ASP A 56 3.69 -6.51 19.54
CA ASP A 56 4.39 -5.24 19.31
C ASP A 56 3.55 -4.39 18.36
N LYS A 57 2.67 -3.59 18.96
CA LYS A 57 1.74 -2.75 18.21
C LYS A 57 2.44 -1.64 17.45
N GLU A 58 3.53 -1.11 17.97
CA GLU A 58 4.29 -0.03 17.32
C GLU A 58 4.98 -0.55 16.05
N GLU A 59 5.58 -1.72 16.12
CA GLU A 59 6.23 -2.32 14.97
C GLU A 59 5.20 -2.73 13.91
N LEU A 60 4.08 -3.29 14.33
CA LEU A 60 2.98 -3.61 13.41
C LEU A 60 2.48 -2.35 12.70
N ALA A 61 2.30 -1.26 13.45
CA ALA A 61 1.87 0.02 12.88
C ALA A 61 2.86 0.53 11.84
N SER A 62 4.17 0.40 12.10
CA SER A 62 5.21 0.80 11.17
C SER A 62 5.14 -0.01 9.86
N GLU A 63 4.94 -1.32 9.97
CA GLU A 63 4.83 -2.19 8.79
C GLU A 63 3.55 -1.94 8.00
N LEU A 64 2.43 -1.69 8.68
CA LEU A 64 1.18 -1.30 8.02
C LEU A 64 1.37 0.03 7.26
N ALA A 65 2.10 0.96 7.87
CA ALA A 65 2.40 2.24 7.24
C ALA A 65 3.24 2.05 5.96
N ASP A 66 4.24 1.17 6.00
CA ASP A 66 5.06 0.88 4.82
C ASP A 66 4.23 0.29 3.69
N VAL A 67 3.33 -0.64 3.99
CA VAL A 67 2.39 -1.20 3.00
C VAL A 67 1.54 -0.09 2.41
N GLY A 68 0.99 0.78 3.25
CA GLY A 68 0.18 1.91 2.81
C GLY A 68 0.94 2.86 1.88
N LEU A 69 2.18 3.19 2.24
CA LEU A 69 3.00 4.09 1.42
C LEU A 69 3.34 3.47 0.06
N TYR A 70 3.65 2.19 -0.01
CA TYR A 70 3.86 1.52 -1.29
C TYR A 70 2.60 1.45 -2.13
N LEU A 71 1.42 1.28 -1.52
CA LEU A 71 0.14 1.35 -2.23
C LEU A 71 -0.07 2.72 -2.86
N LEU A 72 0.19 3.78 -2.10
CA LEU A 72 0.06 5.15 -2.60
C LEU A 72 1.01 5.40 -3.76
N GLU A 73 2.24 4.94 -3.63
CA GLU A 73 3.24 5.14 -4.67
C GLU A 73 2.91 4.36 -5.95
N LEU A 74 2.50 3.11 -5.81
CA LEU A 74 2.11 2.28 -6.96
C LEU A 74 0.92 2.90 -7.70
N ALA A 75 -0.09 3.36 -6.96
CA ALA A 75 -1.22 4.05 -7.56
C ALA A 75 -0.76 5.32 -8.28
N SER A 76 0.13 6.10 -7.66
CA SER A 76 0.64 7.35 -8.22
C SER A 76 1.38 7.13 -9.54
N VAL A 77 2.33 6.18 -9.57
CA VAL A 77 3.13 5.94 -10.79
C VAL A 77 2.32 5.33 -11.93
N THR A 78 1.17 4.74 -11.63
CA THR A 78 0.26 4.17 -12.63
C THR A 78 -0.88 5.13 -13.01
N GLY A 79 -0.91 6.32 -12.42
CA GLY A 79 -1.93 7.33 -12.72
C GLY A 79 -3.30 7.02 -12.14
N ILE A 80 -3.36 6.25 -11.06
CA ILE A 80 -4.61 5.88 -10.39
C ILE A 80 -4.83 6.77 -9.18
N ASP A 81 -6.02 7.38 -9.10
CA ASP A 81 -6.46 8.07 -7.89
C ASP A 81 -6.97 7.01 -6.91
N LEU A 82 -6.15 6.67 -5.94
CA LEU A 82 -6.44 5.58 -5.01
C LEU A 82 -7.65 5.87 -4.13
N GLU A 83 -7.83 7.13 -3.70
CA GLU A 83 -8.99 7.52 -2.91
C GLU A 83 -10.29 7.25 -3.66
N GLU A 84 -10.36 7.70 -4.91
CA GLU A 84 -11.52 7.47 -5.76
C GLU A 84 -11.74 5.97 -6.02
N ALA A 85 -10.66 5.25 -6.31
CA ALA A 85 -10.73 3.80 -6.55
C ALA A 85 -11.27 3.06 -5.33
N MET A 86 -10.82 3.42 -4.13
CA MET A 86 -11.28 2.81 -2.88
C MET A 86 -12.73 3.13 -2.60
N LEU A 87 -13.15 4.38 -2.77
CA LEU A 87 -14.55 4.79 -2.58
C LEU A 87 -15.47 4.05 -3.53
N LYS A 88 -15.07 3.95 -4.79
CA LYS A 88 -15.84 3.24 -5.82
C LYS A 88 -15.95 1.75 -5.51
N LYS A 89 -14.86 1.13 -5.08
CA LYS A 89 -14.84 -0.28 -4.72
C LYS A 89 -15.70 -0.55 -3.49
N LEU A 90 -15.66 0.35 -2.53
CA LEU A 90 -16.48 0.24 -1.33
C LEU A 90 -17.99 0.25 -1.70
N GLU A 91 -18.41 1.11 -2.63
CA GLU A 91 -19.78 1.13 -3.11
C GLU A 91 -20.18 -0.17 -3.79
N VAL A 92 -19.30 -0.73 -4.63
CA VAL A 92 -19.53 -2.03 -5.26
C VAL A 92 -19.68 -3.11 -4.19
N ASN A 93 -18.84 -3.08 -3.17
CA ASN A 93 -18.87 -4.09 -2.10
C ASN A 93 -20.14 -3.99 -1.25
N LYS A 94 -20.71 -2.80 -1.08
CA LYS A 94 -21.96 -2.61 -0.34
C LYS A 94 -23.15 -3.24 -1.04
N THR A 95 -23.15 -3.26 -2.37
CA THR A 95 -24.25 -3.81 -3.17
C THR A 95 -24.04 -5.28 -3.53
N ARG A 96 -22.83 -5.80 -3.30
CA ARG A 96 -22.47 -7.16 -3.64
C ARG A 96 -23.00 -8.11 -2.57
N GLU A 97 -23.55 -9.25 -3.00
CA GLU A 97 -23.96 -10.29 -2.09
C GLU A 97 -22.75 -11.11 -1.66
N TRP A 98 -22.49 -11.09 -0.35
CA TRP A 98 -21.44 -11.87 0.29
C TRP A 98 -22.10 -13.06 1.01
N ASP A 99 -21.35 -14.12 1.22
CA ASP A 99 -21.82 -15.28 1.98
C ASP A 99 -23.03 -15.96 1.37
N VAL A 100 -23.20 -15.84 0.05
CA VAL A 100 -24.23 -16.53 -0.68
C VAL A 100 -23.76 -17.94 -1.00
N GLU A 101 -24.58 -18.94 -0.61
CA GLU A 101 -24.27 -20.33 -0.89
C GLU A 101 -24.39 -20.59 -2.40
N LYS A 102 -23.30 -21.02 -3.01
CA LYS A 102 -23.28 -21.38 -4.42
C LYS A 102 -23.62 -22.86 -4.59
N LYS A 103 -24.61 -23.10 -5.36
CA LYS A 103 -25.02 -24.48 -5.68
C LYS A 103 -24.39 -24.94 -7.00
#